data_dcf76cf1993a2b6f1e9e8bfbd98c82d1
#
_entry.id   dcf76cf1993a2b6f1e9e8bfbd98c82d1
#
_cell.length_a   1.000
_cell.length_b   1.000
_cell.length_c   1.000
_cell.angle_alpha   90.00
_cell.angle_beta   90.00
_cell.angle_gamma   90.00
#
_symmetry.space_group_name_H-M   'P 1'
#
loop_
_entity.id
_entity.type
_entity.pdbx_description
1 polymer ?
#
loop_
_entity_poly.entity_id
_entity_poly.type
_entity_poly.pdbx_seq_one_letter_code
_entity_poly.pdbx_strand_id
1 'polypeptide(L)'
;MSGLTPRSGISLAERFLRLRARHKEQWRRYGRVLPAGKATGAVIVLALGMFAGLSTACFADDGPKPDPSGIATGDKTTVVDAAGNSFVVAEPTDKTAPDYAANKKAFDDYQAQAAKEPLAVKLADSVGHVRVATNFAWTLNTGYLVLFMQAGFALLTCGLVRKKNAAHLMMLNFAAYVFAFIAYYAVGYAFQFGAVAINAAPTNLGGLPTLNHFLIGNGSWGFVGGKGFFLVGPAYDSASNCLTLFEVVFMETAGYIIVGAICERITFWAFLLCELFMGAILYPIAGCWAWGGGWLSQLGSTLKLGHGYVDFAGSTVVHAVGGFAAMALAIILGPRLGKYGPGGKIRVFPAHNIVYVVTGTFILLFGWMGFNPGSTLGATDLRISVVAVNTNLAAVAGSAAAMLLWYFLFGKPDITMACNGMLAGLVAITAPCAFVSPTSAVVIGILAGLLVCGGVLFNDRVLKVDDPCGAISVHGYCGWLGAVSVGIFADGVYGSGWNGVGATSYFGHAGQGVTGLLHGDTRQFLCQLMGATLYAVWAFGATYVVFWAVNKAKSMRVSPESEEAGLDVPEFGVPGYPEDALVTAPH
;
A
#
# COMPACT_ATOMS: atom_id res chain seq x y z
N MET A 1 9.34 -34.44 57.14
CA MET A 1 9.12 -33.13 57.82
C MET A 1 10.45 -32.38 57.79
N SER A 2 10.55 -31.34 57.03
CA SER A 2 11.49 -30.20 57.12
C SER A 2 11.34 -29.41 55.84
N GLY A 3 10.69 -28.35 55.80
CA GLY A 3 11.10 -26.98 55.99
C GLY A 3 11.52 -26.36 54.67
N LEU A 4 10.58 -26.08 53.74
CA LEU A 4 10.79 -25.16 52.59
C LEU A 4 10.38 -23.74 53.05
N THR A 5 11.38 -22.89 53.34
CA THR A 5 11.21 -21.45 53.52
C THR A 5 10.77 -20.78 52.21
N PRO A 6 9.83 -19.85 52.22
CA PRO A 6 9.44 -19.13 51.00
C PRO A 6 10.55 -18.14 50.62
N ARG A 7 11.07 -18.26 49.37
CA ARG A 7 11.92 -17.22 48.80
C ARG A 7 11.11 -15.93 48.66
N SER A 8 11.50 -14.91 49.42
CA SER A 8 10.95 -13.56 49.36
C SER A 8 11.02 -13.00 47.94
N GLY A 9 9.89 -12.90 47.31
CA GLY A 9 9.77 -12.29 45.97
C GLY A 9 10.08 -10.80 46.08
N ILE A 10 11.15 -10.38 45.40
CA ILE A 10 11.49 -8.96 45.24
C ILE A 10 10.33 -8.31 44.45
N SER A 11 9.73 -7.25 45.00
CA SER A 11 8.60 -6.52 44.40
C SER A 11 8.99 -5.94 43.03
N LEU A 12 8.03 -5.77 42.13
CA LEU A 12 8.23 -5.15 40.80
C LEU A 12 8.88 -3.76 40.93
N ALA A 13 8.54 -3.01 41.97
CA ALA A 13 9.13 -1.70 42.30
C ALA A 13 10.61 -1.82 42.68
N GLU A 14 10.99 -2.84 43.45
CA GLU A 14 12.40 -3.08 43.80
C GLU A 14 13.22 -3.57 42.60
N ARG A 15 12.64 -4.39 41.71
CA ARG A 15 13.29 -4.77 40.45
C ARG A 15 13.53 -3.54 39.57
N PHE A 16 12.56 -2.63 39.51
CA PHE A 16 12.65 -1.39 38.76
C PHE A 16 13.71 -0.43 39.33
N LEU A 17 13.78 -0.31 40.65
CA LEU A 17 14.80 0.50 41.34
C LEU A 17 16.21 -0.07 41.18
N ARG A 18 16.39 -1.40 41.20
CA ARG A 18 17.68 -2.05 40.93
C ARG A 18 18.12 -1.91 39.47
N LEU A 19 17.19 -2.02 38.51
CA LEU A 19 17.44 -1.71 37.10
C LEU A 19 17.84 -0.24 36.91
N ARG A 20 17.15 0.69 37.57
CA ARG A 20 17.46 2.11 37.55
C ARG A 20 18.84 2.44 38.13
N ALA A 21 19.24 1.75 39.20
CA ALA A 21 20.55 1.92 39.83
C ALA A 21 21.69 1.38 38.96
N ARG A 22 21.50 0.22 38.28
CA ARG A 22 22.47 -0.38 37.36
C ARG A 22 22.74 0.45 36.10
N HIS A 23 21.74 1.21 35.67
CA HIS A 23 21.82 1.99 34.42
C HIS A 23 21.72 3.49 34.64
N LYS A 24 22.15 4.00 35.82
CA LYS A 24 22.03 5.41 36.21
C LYS A 24 22.64 6.38 35.19
N GLU A 25 23.69 5.97 34.50
CA GLU A 25 24.35 6.78 33.47
C GLU A 25 23.59 6.74 32.12
N GLN A 26 23.02 5.59 31.75
CA GLN A 26 22.14 5.46 30.60
C GLN A 26 20.84 6.27 30.84
N TRP A 27 20.25 6.19 32.03
CA TRP A 27 19.06 6.97 32.38
C TRP A 27 19.32 8.49 32.43
N ARG A 28 20.54 8.92 32.74
CA ARG A 28 20.93 10.34 32.58
C ARG A 28 21.01 10.78 31.12
N ARG A 29 21.43 9.90 30.21
CA ARG A 29 21.38 10.16 28.76
C ARG A 29 19.92 10.21 28.27
N TYR A 30 19.08 9.26 28.69
CA TYR A 30 17.63 9.26 28.39
C TYR A 30 16.91 10.47 28.99
N GLY A 31 17.27 10.93 30.17
CA GLY A 31 16.71 12.12 30.80
C GLY A 31 16.98 13.43 30.03
N ARG A 32 18.03 13.48 29.19
CA ARG A 32 18.27 14.61 28.26
C ARG A 32 17.49 14.50 26.95
N VAL A 33 17.04 13.30 26.59
CA VAL A 33 16.19 13.03 25.42
C VAL A 33 14.70 13.20 25.74
N LEU A 34 14.30 13.06 27.00
CA LEU A 34 12.92 13.23 27.46
C LEU A 34 12.29 14.59 27.12
N PRO A 35 12.98 15.76 27.14
CA PRO A 35 12.38 17.02 26.69
C PRO A 35 12.07 17.04 25.20
N ALA A 36 12.94 16.45 24.36
CA ALA A 36 12.68 16.34 22.93
C ALA A 36 11.56 15.33 22.64
N GLY A 37 11.53 14.19 23.34
CA GLY A 37 10.46 13.20 23.26
C GLY A 37 9.12 13.72 23.79
N LYS A 38 9.13 14.59 24.83
CA LYS A 38 7.93 15.28 25.31
C LYS A 38 7.43 16.31 24.31
N ALA A 39 8.32 17.05 23.64
CA ALA A 39 7.93 18.00 22.59
C ALA A 39 7.35 17.26 21.38
N THR A 40 7.95 16.16 20.96
CA THR A 40 7.43 15.31 19.86
C THR A 40 6.11 14.66 20.24
N GLY A 41 6.00 14.14 21.47
CA GLY A 41 4.74 13.60 22.00
C GLY A 41 3.66 14.66 22.13
N ALA A 42 3.99 15.87 22.58
CA ALA A 42 3.05 16.99 22.65
C ALA A 42 2.61 17.47 21.25
N VAL A 43 3.49 17.46 20.26
CA VAL A 43 3.14 17.77 18.86
C VAL A 43 2.22 16.70 18.30
N ILE A 44 2.47 15.42 18.57
CA ILE A 44 1.59 14.32 18.16
C ILE A 44 0.22 14.41 18.87
N VAL A 45 0.19 14.68 20.16
CA VAL A 45 -1.07 14.84 20.93
C VAL A 45 -1.83 16.11 20.51
N LEU A 46 -1.12 17.21 20.20
CA LEU A 46 -1.75 18.42 19.65
C LEU A 46 -2.25 18.19 18.23
N ALA A 47 -1.49 17.50 17.38
CA ALA A 47 -1.94 17.10 16.05
C ALA A 47 -3.17 16.19 16.14
N LEU A 48 -3.15 15.16 16.99
CA LEU A 48 -4.29 14.27 17.23
C LEU A 48 -5.49 15.03 17.83
N GLY A 49 -5.26 16.00 18.72
CA GLY A 49 -6.30 16.86 19.28
C GLY A 49 -6.89 17.84 18.26
N MET A 50 -6.08 18.40 17.38
CA MET A 50 -6.55 19.22 16.25
C MET A 50 -7.33 18.37 15.24
N PHE A 51 -6.88 17.14 14.94
CA PHE A 51 -7.59 16.22 14.08
C PHE A 51 -8.91 15.71 14.71
N ALA A 52 -8.95 15.46 16.02
CA ALA A 52 -10.19 15.14 16.72
C ALA A 52 -11.19 16.32 16.70
N GLY A 53 -10.70 17.56 16.81
CA GLY A 53 -11.53 18.76 16.65
C GLY A 53 -12.05 18.94 15.22
N LEU A 54 -11.25 18.61 14.21
CA LEU A 54 -11.68 18.60 12.80
C LEU A 54 -12.73 17.52 12.52
N SER A 55 -12.60 16.33 13.16
CA SER A 55 -13.59 15.26 13.02
C SER A 55 -14.95 15.64 13.58
N THR A 56 -15.00 16.35 14.71
CA THR A 56 -16.27 16.81 15.31
C THR A 56 -16.98 17.89 14.49
N ALA A 57 -16.25 18.71 13.74
CA ALA A 57 -16.84 19.71 12.83
C ALA A 57 -17.53 19.07 11.60
N CYS A 58 -17.23 17.82 11.27
CA CYS A 58 -17.83 17.10 10.14
C CYS A 58 -19.13 16.33 10.50
N PHE A 59 -19.62 16.40 11.73
CA PHE A 59 -20.79 15.63 12.20
C PHE A 59 -22.15 16.25 11.88
N ALA A 60 -22.20 17.50 11.41
CA ALA A 60 -23.44 18.19 11.11
C ALA A 60 -23.71 18.15 9.58
N ASP A 61 -24.04 16.96 9.07
CA ASP A 61 -24.41 16.80 7.66
C ASP A 61 -25.75 16.06 7.59
N ASP A 62 -26.75 16.65 6.95
CA ASP A 62 -28.05 16.03 6.65
C ASP A 62 -27.96 15.02 5.48
N GLY A 63 -26.72 14.61 5.13
CA GLY A 63 -26.41 13.67 4.06
C GLY A 63 -26.74 12.21 4.38
N PRO A 64 -26.32 11.28 3.50
CA PRO A 64 -26.52 9.84 3.70
C PRO A 64 -25.92 9.39 5.04
N LYS A 65 -26.63 8.53 5.77
CA LYS A 65 -26.18 7.99 7.05
C LYS A 65 -25.37 6.72 6.85
N PRO A 66 -24.30 6.50 7.63
CA PRO A 66 -23.53 5.26 7.62
C PRO A 66 -24.38 4.07 8.09
N ASP A 67 -24.09 2.86 7.58
CA ASP A 67 -24.69 1.60 7.96
C ASP A 67 -23.66 0.67 8.62
N PRO A 68 -23.39 0.81 9.92
CA PRO A 68 -22.38 0.01 10.63
C PRO A 68 -22.67 -1.49 10.64
N SER A 69 -23.96 -1.86 10.62
CA SER A 69 -24.40 -3.27 10.63
C SER A 69 -24.35 -3.91 9.23
N GLY A 70 -24.35 -3.13 8.18
CA GLY A 70 -24.45 -3.59 6.79
C GLY A 70 -25.83 -4.13 6.41
N ILE A 71 -26.84 -4.02 7.29
CA ILE A 71 -28.17 -4.61 7.07
C ILE A 71 -28.84 -4.00 5.84
N ALA A 72 -28.68 -2.69 5.61
CA ALA A 72 -29.25 -1.98 4.48
C ALA A 72 -28.27 -1.77 3.32
N THR A 73 -26.99 -2.16 3.49
CA THR A 73 -25.97 -1.96 2.48
C THR A 73 -26.24 -2.84 1.25
N GLY A 74 -26.43 -2.21 0.10
CA GLY A 74 -26.76 -2.88 -1.16
C GLY A 74 -28.26 -3.04 -1.44
N ASP A 75 -29.14 -2.81 -0.45
CA ASP A 75 -30.59 -2.96 -0.63
C ASP A 75 -31.19 -1.88 -1.54
N LYS A 76 -30.52 -0.72 -1.61
CA LYS A 76 -30.97 0.45 -2.38
C LYS A 76 -30.16 0.63 -3.66
N THR A 77 -30.04 -0.41 -4.44
CA THR A 77 -29.44 -0.29 -5.77
C THR A 77 -30.49 0.20 -6.78
N THR A 78 -29.99 0.74 -7.88
CA THR A 78 -30.88 1.03 -9.03
C THR A 78 -31.60 -0.26 -9.43
N VAL A 79 -32.91 -0.28 -9.32
CA VAL A 79 -33.76 -1.39 -9.75
C VAL A 79 -34.14 -1.19 -11.19
N VAL A 80 -34.16 -2.24 -11.98
CA VAL A 80 -34.57 -2.23 -13.38
C VAL A 80 -35.85 -3.03 -13.50
N ASP A 81 -36.89 -2.44 -14.07
CA ASP A 81 -38.14 -3.16 -14.33
C ASP A 81 -38.03 -4.12 -15.54
N ALA A 82 -39.08 -4.86 -15.81
CA ALA A 82 -39.14 -5.79 -16.94
C ALA A 82 -38.99 -5.10 -18.32
N ALA A 83 -39.21 -3.79 -18.41
CA ALA A 83 -39.01 -2.99 -19.61
C ALA A 83 -37.63 -2.37 -19.72
N GLY A 84 -36.76 -2.57 -18.70
CA GLY A 84 -35.41 -2.02 -18.68
C GLY A 84 -35.32 -0.60 -18.10
N ASN A 85 -36.38 -0.07 -17.49
CA ASN A 85 -36.32 1.24 -16.84
C ASN A 85 -35.64 1.14 -15.49
N SER A 86 -34.75 2.11 -15.20
CA SER A 86 -34.02 2.19 -13.94
C SER A 86 -34.73 3.11 -12.96
N PHE A 87 -34.81 2.70 -11.70
CA PHE A 87 -35.41 3.48 -10.61
C PHE A 87 -34.38 3.80 -9.55
N VAL A 88 -34.38 5.04 -9.06
CA VAL A 88 -33.59 5.47 -7.89
C VAL A 88 -34.38 5.13 -6.63
N VAL A 89 -33.80 4.39 -5.72
CA VAL A 89 -34.49 3.80 -4.56
C VAL A 89 -34.45 4.70 -3.32
N ALA A 90 -33.50 5.66 -3.24
CA ALA A 90 -33.43 6.60 -2.15
C ALA A 90 -34.19 7.89 -2.46
N GLU A 91 -34.99 8.38 -1.50
CA GLU A 91 -35.62 9.69 -1.64
C GLU A 91 -34.53 10.78 -1.66
N PRO A 92 -34.47 11.63 -2.70
CA PRO A 92 -33.51 12.72 -2.75
C PRO A 92 -33.88 13.78 -1.71
N THR A 93 -32.93 14.14 -0.87
CA THR A 93 -33.12 15.11 0.24
C THR A 93 -32.72 16.53 -0.13
N ASP A 94 -31.75 16.71 -1.03
CA ASP A 94 -31.31 18.03 -1.47
C ASP A 94 -32.19 18.58 -2.59
N LYS A 95 -33.15 19.42 -2.22
CA LYS A 95 -34.08 20.07 -3.15
C LYS A 95 -33.43 21.11 -4.05
N THR A 96 -32.17 21.49 -3.79
CA THR A 96 -31.44 22.49 -4.58
C THR A 96 -30.55 21.87 -5.64
N ALA A 97 -30.37 20.53 -5.60
CA ALA A 97 -29.58 19.81 -6.59
C ALA A 97 -30.18 19.94 -8.00
N PRO A 98 -29.36 20.15 -9.04
CA PRO A 98 -29.84 20.32 -10.42
C PRO A 98 -30.67 19.13 -10.94
N ASP A 99 -30.41 17.95 -10.41
CA ASP A 99 -31.03 16.68 -10.77
C ASP A 99 -32.16 16.24 -9.80
N TYR A 100 -32.48 17.06 -8.77
CA TYR A 100 -33.49 16.72 -7.78
C TYR A 100 -34.83 16.29 -8.38
N ALA A 101 -35.35 17.03 -9.37
CA ALA A 101 -36.64 16.75 -9.97
C ALA A 101 -36.63 15.38 -10.69
N ALA A 102 -35.55 15.04 -11.37
CA ALA A 102 -35.41 13.75 -12.06
C ALA A 102 -35.29 12.60 -11.04
N ASN A 103 -34.49 12.79 -10.01
CA ASN A 103 -34.29 11.78 -8.95
C ASN A 103 -35.56 11.59 -8.10
N LYS A 104 -36.30 12.68 -7.81
CA LYS A 104 -37.61 12.58 -7.12
C LYS A 104 -38.62 11.83 -7.93
N LYS A 105 -38.71 12.13 -9.23
CA LYS A 105 -39.62 11.39 -10.14
C LYS A 105 -39.25 9.89 -10.17
N ALA A 106 -37.98 9.56 -10.31
CA ALA A 106 -37.50 8.18 -10.32
C ALA A 106 -37.82 7.44 -9.00
N PHE A 107 -37.71 8.13 -7.87
CA PHE A 107 -38.13 7.60 -6.57
C PHE A 107 -39.63 7.37 -6.50
N ASP A 108 -40.44 8.31 -6.97
CA ASP A 108 -41.92 8.17 -6.97
C ASP A 108 -42.37 7.04 -7.91
N ASP A 109 -41.74 6.90 -9.09
CA ASP A 109 -41.97 5.79 -10.02
C ASP A 109 -41.60 4.45 -9.36
N TYR A 110 -40.49 4.38 -8.65
CA TYR A 110 -40.10 3.20 -7.86
C TYR A 110 -41.14 2.87 -6.78
N GLN A 111 -41.59 3.85 -6.01
CA GLN A 111 -42.64 3.63 -4.99
C GLN A 111 -43.95 3.12 -5.61
N ALA A 112 -44.33 3.67 -6.77
CA ALA A 112 -45.51 3.24 -7.49
C ALA A 112 -45.36 1.79 -8.01
N GLN A 113 -44.16 1.41 -8.49
CA GLN A 113 -43.88 0.03 -8.91
C GLN A 113 -43.80 -0.91 -7.71
N ALA A 114 -43.18 -0.50 -6.61
CA ALA A 114 -43.12 -1.27 -5.36
C ALA A 114 -44.53 -1.59 -4.82
N ALA A 115 -45.46 -0.65 -4.95
CA ALA A 115 -46.87 -0.86 -4.56
C ALA A 115 -47.58 -1.85 -5.46
N LYS A 116 -47.25 -1.90 -6.76
CA LYS A 116 -47.84 -2.84 -7.72
C LYS A 116 -47.23 -4.24 -7.64
N GLU A 117 -45.91 -4.32 -7.46
CA GLU A 117 -45.14 -5.56 -7.51
C GLU A 117 -44.20 -5.71 -6.29
N PRO A 118 -44.73 -5.75 -5.06
CA PRO A 118 -43.92 -5.71 -3.84
C PRO A 118 -42.97 -6.90 -3.72
N LEU A 119 -43.31 -8.05 -4.27
CA LEU A 119 -42.46 -9.24 -4.26
C LEU A 119 -41.27 -9.09 -5.20
N ALA A 120 -41.47 -8.51 -6.39
CA ALA A 120 -40.40 -8.27 -7.35
C ALA A 120 -39.37 -7.26 -6.81
N VAL A 121 -39.83 -6.18 -6.19
CA VAL A 121 -38.97 -5.19 -5.57
C VAL A 121 -38.16 -5.78 -4.40
N LYS A 122 -38.82 -6.52 -3.51
CA LYS A 122 -38.14 -7.21 -2.40
C LYS A 122 -37.09 -8.20 -2.89
N LEU A 123 -37.38 -8.92 -3.98
CA LEU A 123 -36.43 -9.85 -4.59
C LEU A 123 -35.22 -9.10 -5.18
N ALA A 124 -35.46 -7.98 -5.87
CA ALA A 124 -34.38 -7.14 -6.42
C ALA A 124 -33.46 -6.57 -5.32
N ASP A 125 -34.05 -6.07 -4.23
CA ASP A 125 -33.31 -5.60 -3.06
C ASP A 125 -32.44 -6.73 -2.46
N SER A 126 -33.04 -7.92 -2.29
CA SER A 126 -32.31 -9.10 -1.77
C SER A 126 -31.16 -9.51 -2.68
N VAL A 127 -31.32 -9.47 -3.99
CA VAL A 127 -30.29 -9.77 -4.98
C VAL A 127 -29.19 -8.72 -4.91
N GLY A 128 -29.53 -7.43 -4.78
CA GLY A 128 -28.57 -6.33 -4.58
C GLY A 128 -27.71 -6.53 -3.34
N HIS A 129 -28.35 -6.84 -2.22
CA HIS A 129 -27.67 -7.12 -0.96
C HIS A 129 -26.73 -8.34 -1.06
N VAL A 130 -27.20 -9.47 -1.61
CA VAL A 130 -26.36 -10.67 -1.79
C VAL A 130 -25.16 -10.38 -2.70
N ARG A 131 -25.34 -9.59 -3.76
CA ARG A 131 -24.23 -9.16 -4.64
C ARG A 131 -23.15 -8.41 -3.85
N VAL A 132 -23.54 -7.43 -3.07
CA VAL A 132 -22.60 -6.64 -2.25
C VAL A 132 -21.96 -7.52 -1.16
N ALA A 133 -22.72 -8.37 -0.50
CA ALA A 133 -22.20 -9.31 0.50
C ALA A 133 -21.16 -10.28 -0.11
N THR A 134 -21.40 -10.78 -1.33
CA THR A 134 -20.42 -11.60 -2.07
C THR A 134 -19.15 -10.82 -2.39
N ASN A 135 -19.28 -9.56 -2.77
CA ASN A 135 -18.14 -8.67 -3.03
C ASN A 135 -17.36 -8.36 -1.75
N PHE A 136 -18.04 -8.16 -0.61
CA PHE A 136 -17.37 -8.01 0.69
C PHE A 136 -16.58 -9.26 1.05
N ALA A 137 -17.18 -10.45 0.91
CA ALA A 137 -16.49 -11.71 1.18
C ALA A 137 -15.24 -11.85 0.30
N TRP A 138 -15.31 -11.50 -0.99
CA TRP A 138 -14.16 -11.49 -1.89
C TRP A 138 -13.09 -10.50 -1.42
N THR A 139 -13.45 -9.25 -1.20
CA THR A 139 -12.53 -8.18 -0.82
C THR A 139 -11.81 -8.49 0.50
N LEU A 140 -12.53 -9.00 1.50
CA LEU A 140 -11.95 -9.40 2.78
C LEU A 140 -11.00 -10.60 2.62
N ASN A 141 -11.42 -11.66 1.93
CA ASN A 141 -10.55 -12.85 1.72
C ASN A 141 -9.29 -12.50 0.94
N THR A 142 -9.41 -11.68 -0.09
CA THR A 142 -8.24 -11.21 -0.87
C THR A 142 -7.36 -10.26 -0.05
N GLY A 143 -7.93 -9.42 0.79
CA GLY A 143 -7.20 -8.65 1.80
C GLY A 143 -6.42 -9.53 2.78
N TYR A 144 -6.97 -10.67 3.22
CA TYR A 144 -6.25 -11.64 4.06
C TYR A 144 -5.07 -12.29 3.32
N LEU A 145 -5.19 -12.54 2.01
CA LEU A 145 -4.07 -13.04 1.21
C LEU A 145 -2.93 -11.99 1.15
N VAL A 146 -3.26 -10.71 0.99
CA VAL A 146 -2.27 -9.63 1.03
C VAL A 146 -1.68 -9.48 2.44
N LEU A 147 -2.50 -9.58 3.49
CA LEU A 147 -2.00 -9.62 4.87
C LEU A 147 -0.95 -10.72 5.07
N PHE A 148 -1.16 -11.90 4.49
CA PHE A 148 -0.21 -12.99 4.57
C PHE A 148 1.12 -12.73 3.83
N MET A 149 1.16 -11.78 2.88
CA MET A 149 2.42 -11.35 2.22
C MET A 149 3.44 -10.80 3.22
N GLN A 150 3.04 -10.35 4.39
CA GLN A 150 3.95 -9.91 5.45
C GLN A 150 4.94 -10.99 5.86
N ALA A 151 4.47 -12.24 6.00
CA ALA A 151 5.35 -13.37 6.25
C ALA A 151 6.33 -13.60 5.08
N GLY A 152 5.88 -13.37 3.85
CA GLY A 152 6.71 -13.44 2.65
C GLY A 152 7.81 -12.36 2.64
N PHE A 153 7.47 -11.11 2.92
CA PHE A 153 8.44 -10.02 3.03
C PHE A 153 9.45 -10.26 4.15
N ALA A 154 8.98 -10.70 5.32
CA ALA A 154 9.85 -10.99 6.46
C ALA A 154 10.86 -12.09 6.13
N LEU A 155 10.45 -13.20 5.52
CA LEU A 155 11.34 -14.27 5.10
C LEU A 155 12.29 -13.83 3.98
N LEU A 156 11.78 -13.18 2.94
CA LEU A 156 12.58 -12.69 1.81
C LEU A 156 13.68 -11.75 2.27
N THR A 157 13.32 -10.68 2.98
CA THR A 157 14.28 -9.67 3.42
C THR A 157 15.27 -10.21 4.45
N CYS A 158 14.79 -11.01 5.41
CA CYS A 158 15.66 -11.69 6.37
C CYS A 158 16.67 -12.60 5.67
N GLY A 159 16.22 -13.41 4.71
CA GLY A 159 17.09 -14.34 3.97
C GLY A 159 18.17 -13.63 3.14
N LEU A 160 17.86 -12.45 2.58
CA LEU A 160 18.77 -11.68 1.72
C LEU A 160 19.88 -10.94 2.47
N VAL A 161 19.72 -10.67 3.77
CA VAL A 161 20.70 -9.93 4.56
C VAL A 161 21.68 -10.85 5.29
N ARG A 162 22.65 -10.26 6.02
CA ARG A 162 23.61 -11.03 6.82
C ARG A 162 22.97 -11.60 8.08
N LYS A 163 23.35 -12.83 8.46
CA LYS A 163 22.83 -13.61 9.60
C LYS A 163 22.72 -12.79 10.90
N LYS A 164 23.69 -11.94 11.18
CA LYS A 164 23.81 -11.11 12.40
C LYS A 164 22.74 -10.02 12.55
N ASN A 165 21.86 -9.87 11.56
CA ASN A 165 20.76 -8.88 11.53
C ASN A 165 19.39 -9.55 11.35
N ALA A 166 19.28 -10.87 11.56
CA ALA A 166 18.06 -11.62 11.29
C ALA A 166 16.90 -11.20 12.21
N ALA A 167 17.14 -11.11 13.54
CA ALA A 167 16.13 -10.65 14.49
C ALA A 167 15.75 -9.18 14.24
N HIS A 168 16.73 -8.33 13.89
CA HIS A 168 16.48 -6.94 13.52
C HIS A 168 15.51 -6.85 12.34
N LEU A 169 15.73 -7.63 11.26
CA LEU A 169 14.85 -7.64 10.10
C LEU A 169 13.44 -8.12 10.42
N MET A 170 13.32 -9.19 11.20
CA MET A 170 12.02 -9.70 11.64
C MET A 170 11.26 -8.66 12.46
N MET A 171 11.96 -7.93 13.34
CA MET A 171 11.34 -6.87 14.13
C MET A 171 10.95 -5.66 13.29
N LEU A 172 11.74 -5.25 12.28
CA LEU A 172 11.35 -4.17 11.37
C LEU A 172 10.06 -4.54 10.62
N ASN A 173 9.99 -5.74 10.05
CA ASN A 173 8.77 -6.19 9.36
C ASN A 173 7.57 -6.24 10.31
N PHE A 174 7.73 -6.76 11.53
CA PHE A 174 6.65 -6.80 12.52
C PHE A 174 6.20 -5.38 12.94
N ALA A 175 7.14 -4.48 13.18
CA ALA A 175 6.86 -3.11 13.59
C ALA A 175 6.21 -2.28 12.46
N ALA A 176 6.57 -2.54 11.19
CA ALA A 176 5.93 -1.91 10.04
C ALA A 176 4.42 -2.12 10.10
N TYR A 177 3.97 -3.38 10.25
CA TYR A 177 2.55 -3.70 10.40
C TYR A 177 1.89 -2.89 11.50
N VAL A 178 2.46 -2.91 12.71
CA VAL A 178 1.83 -2.31 13.89
C VAL A 178 1.70 -0.79 13.75
N PHE A 179 2.78 -0.11 13.39
CA PHE A 179 2.83 1.35 13.44
C PHE A 179 2.22 2.02 12.21
N ALA A 180 2.39 1.45 11.03
CA ALA A 180 1.76 1.96 9.83
C ALA A 180 0.24 1.74 9.86
N PHE A 181 -0.25 0.60 10.38
CA PHE A 181 -1.67 0.34 10.58
C PHE A 181 -2.32 1.38 11.49
N ILE A 182 -1.72 1.65 12.67
CA ILE A 182 -2.24 2.65 13.61
C ILE A 182 -2.31 4.04 12.95
N ALA A 183 -1.28 4.42 12.20
CA ALA A 183 -1.24 5.71 11.51
C ALA A 183 -2.31 5.80 10.40
N TYR A 184 -2.47 4.73 9.63
CA TYR A 184 -3.49 4.65 8.58
C TYR A 184 -4.90 4.67 9.14
N TYR A 185 -5.18 3.92 10.21
CA TYR A 185 -6.45 3.96 10.95
C TYR A 185 -6.76 5.37 11.45
N ALA A 186 -5.77 6.04 12.04
CA ALA A 186 -6.01 7.35 12.66
C ALA A 186 -6.34 8.44 11.64
N VAL A 187 -5.57 8.51 10.55
CA VAL A 187 -5.67 9.61 9.58
C VAL A 187 -5.59 9.16 8.13
N GLY A 188 -4.86 8.09 7.83
CA GLY A 188 -4.55 7.67 6.47
C GLY A 188 -5.80 7.35 5.66
N TYR A 189 -6.73 6.56 6.20
CA TYR A 189 -7.99 6.23 5.53
C TYR A 189 -8.79 7.49 5.13
N ALA A 190 -8.88 8.45 6.04
CA ALA A 190 -9.58 9.71 5.76
C ALA A 190 -8.91 10.52 4.65
N PHE A 191 -7.57 10.58 4.64
CA PHE A 191 -6.83 11.28 3.59
C PHE A 191 -6.96 10.60 2.23
N GLN A 192 -7.00 9.27 2.20
CA GLN A 192 -7.12 8.51 0.96
C GLN A 192 -8.54 8.49 0.41
N PHE A 193 -9.53 8.13 1.21
CA PHE A 193 -10.89 7.82 0.77
C PHE A 193 -11.97 8.77 1.28
N GLY A 194 -11.65 9.77 2.08
CA GLY A 194 -12.63 10.69 2.68
C GLY A 194 -13.47 11.51 1.70
N ALA A 195 -13.17 11.44 0.41
CA ALA A 195 -13.89 12.09 -0.68
C ALA A 195 -14.25 11.14 -1.84
N VAL A 196 -14.08 9.83 -1.66
CA VAL A 196 -14.17 8.83 -2.74
C VAL A 196 -15.52 8.85 -3.45
N ALA A 197 -16.61 9.13 -2.75
CA ALA A 197 -17.96 9.18 -3.34
C ALA A 197 -18.15 10.30 -4.38
N ILE A 198 -17.28 11.33 -4.39
CA ILE A 198 -17.43 12.47 -5.32
C ILE A 198 -17.14 12.03 -6.77
N ASN A 199 -16.04 11.29 -6.97
CA ASN A 199 -15.55 11.00 -8.31
C ASN A 199 -15.29 9.51 -8.59
N ALA A 200 -15.26 8.68 -7.55
CA ALA A 200 -14.73 7.31 -7.69
C ALA A 200 -15.47 6.30 -6.80
N ALA A 201 -16.76 6.51 -6.56
CA ALA A 201 -17.57 5.67 -5.68
C ALA A 201 -17.40 4.17 -6.00
N PRO A 202 -16.88 3.33 -5.07
CA PRO A 202 -16.69 1.91 -5.30
C PRO A 202 -18.04 1.17 -5.20
N THR A 203 -18.79 1.10 -6.31
CA THR A 203 -20.14 0.55 -6.36
C THR A 203 -20.18 -0.93 -5.97
N ASN A 204 -19.09 -1.68 -6.17
CA ASN A 204 -18.95 -3.06 -5.70
C ASN A 204 -19.06 -3.19 -4.16
N LEU A 205 -18.77 -2.11 -3.44
CA LEU A 205 -18.86 -2.02 -1.98
C LEU A 205 -20.01 -1.11 -1.51
N GLY A 206 -21.00 -0.82 -2.33
CA GLY A 206 -22.13 0.04 -1.97
C GLY A 206 -21.88 1.54 -2.15
N GLY A 207 -20.77 1.95 -2.76
CA GLY A 207 -20.51 3.32 -3.21
C GLY A 207 -19.97 4.30 -2.17
N LEU A 208 -20.01 3.99 -0.86
CA LEU A 208 -19.51 4.83 0.25
C LEU A 208 -20.03 6.29 0.22
N PRO A 209 -21.34 6.55 0.09
CA PRO A 209 -21.89 7.88 -0.18
C PRO A 209 -21.60 8.91 0.90
N THR A 210 -21.26 8.48 2.10
CA THR A 210 -20.92 9.34 3.26
C THR A 210 -19.53 9.97 3.17
N LEU A 211 -18.63 9.41 2.35
CA LEU A 211 -17.25 9.87 2.18
C LEU A 211 -17.15 10.82 0.97
N ASN A 212 -17.65 12.03 1.12
CA ASN A 212 -17.90 13.00 0.05
C ASN A 212 -17.27 14.39 0.29
N HIS A 213 -16.12 14.46 0.97
CA HIS A 213 -15.48 15.73 1.27
C HIS A 213 -13.96 15.69 1.07
N PHE A 214 -13.42 16.63 0.29
CA PHE A 214 -11.97 16.89 0.24
C PHE A 214 -11.56 17.89 1.32
N LEU A 215 -10.49 17.56 2.05
CA LEU A 215 -9.83 18.48 2.97
C LEU A 215 -9.02 19.54 2.18
N ILE A 216 -8.37 19.10 1.09
CA ILE A 216 -7.60 19.98 0.20
C ILE A 216 -8.08 19.73 -1.23
N GLY A 217 -8.54 20.82 -1.88
CA GLY A 217 -9.11 20.77 -3.23
C GLY A 217 -10.63 20.60 -3.22
N ASN A 218 -11.21 20.49 -4.40
CA ASN A 218 -12.64 20.25 -4.60
C ASN A 218 -12.94 19.63 -5.96
N GLY A 219 -14.09 19.00 -6.11
CA GLY A 219 -14.57 18.42 -7.37
C GLY A 219 -13.49 17.59 -8.05
N SER A 220 -13.16 17.89 -9.31
CA SER A 220 -12.13 17.18 -10.09
C SER A 220 -10.69 17.54 -9.74
N TRP A 221 -10.45 18.47 -8.82
CA TRP A 221 -9.14 18.92 -8.34
C TRP A 221 -8.94 18.64 -6.85
N GLY A 222 -9.40 17.48 -6.40
CA GLY A 222 -9.19 17.00 -5.04
C GLY A 222 -7.77 16.44 -4.83
N PHE A 223 -7.13 16.79 -3.73
CA PHE A 223 -5.77 16.36 -3.40
C PHE A 223 -5.72 15.46 -2.16
N VAL A 224 -6.58 15.73 -1.17
CA VAL A 224 -6.59 15.02 0.11
C VAL A 224 -8.03 14.89 0.57
N GLY A 225 -8.46 13.69 0.93
CA GLY A 225 -9.76 13.42 1.55
C GLY A 225 -9.87 14.00 2.95
N GLY A 226 -11.09 14.23 3.43
CA GLY A 226 -11.34 14.96 4.67
C GLY A 226 -12.38 14.35 5.61
N LYS A 227 -12.95 13.17 5.31
CA LYS A 227 -13.91 12.47 6.18
C LYS A 227 -13.41 11.08 6.56
N GLY A 228 -13.76 10.62 7.75
CA GLY A 228 -13.50 9.24 8.18
C GLY A 228 -12.26 9.04 9.05
N PHE A 229 -11.76 10.10 9.70
CA PHE A 229 -10.70 9.98 10.71
C PHE A 229 -11.11 9.00 11.79
N PHE A 230 -10.21 8.13 12.22
CA PHE A 230 -10.42 7.09 13.25
C PHE A 230 -11.60 6.14 12.95
N LEU A 231 -12.04 6.07 11.68
CA LEU A 231 -13.22 5.31 11.25
C LEU A 231 -14.50 5.64 12.03
N VAL A 232 -14.64 6.89 12.49
CA VAL A 232 -15.84 7.36 13.18
C VAL A 232 -16.73 8.21 12.27
N GLY A 233 -17.96 8.50 12.71
CA GLY A 233 -18.91 9.31 11.96
C GLY A 233 -19.21 8.76 10.57
N PRO A 234 -18.93 9.51 9.49
CA PRO A 234 -19.21 9.08 8.12
C PRO A 234 -18.56 7.76 7.70
N ALA A 235 -17.44 7.38 8.32
CA ALA A 235 -16.76 6.11 8.05
C ALA A 235 -17.11 4.99 9.05
N TYR A 236 -18.00 5.22 10.01
CA TYR A 236 -18.53 4.16 10.87
C TYR A 236 -19.58 3.35 10.11
N ASP A 237 -19.12 2.64 9.11
CA ASP A 237 -19.91 1.97 8.08
C ASP A 237 -19.25 0.64 7.70
N SER A 238 -20.07 -0.38 7.36
CA SER A 238 -19.57 -1.72 7.03
C SER A 238 -18.72 -1.72 5.76
N ALA A 239 -19.08 -0.95 4.74
CA ALA A 239 -18.32 -0.83 3.50
C ALA A 239 -17.00 -0.11 3.72
N SER A 240 -16.97 0.94 4.57
CA SER A 240 -15.73 1.61 4.98
C SER A 240 -14.79 0.66 5.70
N ASN A 241 -15.29 -0.18 6.61
CA ASN A 241 -14.49 -1.18 7.31
C ASN A 241 -13.93 -2.24 6.34
N CYS A 242 -14.73 -2.70 5.38
CA CYS A 242 -14.30 -3.63 4.34
C CYS A 242 -13.17 -3.04 3.49
N LEU A 243 -13.35 -1.82 2.99
CA LEU A 243 -12.33 -1.12 2.20
C LEU A 243 -11.08 -0.81 3.04
N THR A 244 -11.24 -0.42 4.32
CA THR A 244 -10.11 -0.14 5.20
C THR A 244 -9.21 -1.35 5.37
N LEU A 245 -9.78 -2.55 5.62
CA LEU A 245 -8.98 -3.76 5.77
C LEU A 245 -8.21 -4.07 4.47
N PHE A 246 -8.86 -3.94 3.33
CA PHE A 246 -8.23 -4.19 2.03
C PHE A 246 -7.10 -3.19 1.76
N GLU A 247 -7.32 -1.92 1.98
CA GLU A 247 -6.37 -0.86 1.63
C GLU A 247 -5.21 -0.70 2.63
N VAL A 248 -5.44 -1.01 3.91
CA VAL A 248 -4.36 -0.93 4.90
C VAL A 248 -3.23 -1.93 4.60
N VAL A 249 -3.54 -3.13 4.13
CA VAL A 249 -2.53 -4.13 3.78
C VAL A 249 -1.76 -3.78 2.51
N PHE A 250 -2.34 -2.96 1.63
CA PHE A 250 -1.66 -2.35 0.48
C PHE A 250 -0.69 -1.25 0.94
N MET A 251 -1.13 -0.37 1.83
CA MET A 251 -0.29 0.65 2.46
C MET A 251 0.90 0.02 3.18
N GLU A 252 0.67 -1.05 3.94
CA GLU A 252 1.73 -1.78 4.63
C GLU A 252 2.73 -2.39 3.66
N THR A 253 2.27 -2.88 2.51
CA THR A 253 3.17 -3.37 1.45
C THR A 253 4.16 -2.27 1.03
N ALA A 254 3.72 -1.01 0.90
CA ALA A 254 4.62 0.11 0.61
C ALA A 254 5.64 0.34 1.75
N GLY A 255 5.24 0.16 3.02
CA GLY A 255 6.13 0.20 4.18
C GLY A 255 7.19 -0.91 4.17
N TYR A 256 6.80 -2.16 3.89
CA TYR A 256 7.74 -3.29 3.81
C TYR A 256 8.80 -3.12 2.72
N ILE A 257 8.48 -2.46 1.62
CA ILE A 257 9.45 -2.16 0.56
C ILE A 257 10.62 -1.34 1.10
N ILE A 258 10.35 -0.38 1.97
CA ILE A 258 11.40 0.46 2.59
C ILE A 258 12.40 -0.41 3.37
N VAL A 259 11.92 -1.41 4.11
CA VAL A 259 12.78 -2.31 4.91
C VAL A 259 13.92 -2.89 4.08
N GLY A 260 13.62 -3.34 2.85
CA GLY A 260 14.59 -3.99 1.96
C GLY A 260 15.79 -3.11 1.59
N ALA A 261 15.62 -1.79 1.53
CA ALA A 261 16.66 -0.86 1.12
C ALA A 261 17.44 -0.26 2.30
N ILE A 262 16.85 -0.15 3.50
CA ILE A 262 17.46 0.56 4.65
C ILE A 262 17.98 -0.38 5.73
N CYS A 263 17.70 -1.65 5.63
CA CYS A 263 18.10 -2.67 6.59
C CYS A 263 19.60 -2.69 6.88
N GLU A 264 19.98 -3.34 7.98
CA GLU A 264 21.34 -3.51 8.49
C GLU A 264 22.05 -2.21 8.97
N ARG A 265 21.37 -1.03 8.92
CA ARG A 265 22.01 0.25 9.29
C ARG A 265 21.09 1.32 9.89
N ILE A 266 19.77 1.14 9.82
CA ILE A 266 18.82 2.08 10.44
C ILE A 266 18.60 1.75 11.91
N THR A 267 18.43 2.81 12.74
CA THR A 267 17.97 2.65 14.13
C THR A 267 16.48 2.35 14.18
N PHE A 268 16.05 1.56 15.16
CA PHE A 268 14.63 1.17 15.30
C PHE A 268 13.69 2.37 15.45
N TRP A 269 14.05 3.37 16.27
CA TRP A 269 13.21 4.56 16.45
C TRP A 269 12.99 5.35 15.15
N ALA A 270 14.04 5.44 14.30
CA ALA A 270 13.94 6.14 13.01
C ALA A 270 13.04 5.38 12.04
N PHE A 271 13.12 4.05 12.06
CA PHE A 271 12.23 3.19 11.29
C PHE A 271 10.76 3.38 11.68
N LEU A 272 10.44 3.47 12.98
CA LEU A 272 9.08 3.74 13.44
C LEU A 272 8.53 5.05 12.87
N LEU A 273 9.36 6.10 12.79
CA LEU A 273 8.94 7.37 12.17
C LEU A 273 8.70 7.22 10.67
N CYS A 274 9.47 6.38 9.96
CA CYS A 274 9.23 6.09 8.55
C CYS A 274 7.85 5.44 8.34
N GLU A 275 7.49 4.47 9.18
CA GLU A 275 6.22 3.76 9.07
C GLU A 275 5.02 4.64 9.45
N LEU A 276 5.14 5.46 10.50
CA LEU A 276 4.12 6.45 10.84
C LEU A 276 3.90 7.46 9.70
N PHE A 277 4.98 7.92 9.07
CA PHE A 277 4.90 8.84 7.93
C PHE A 277 4.31 8.16 6.69
N MET A 278 4.67 6.90 6.42
CA MET A 278 4.10 6.10 5.34
C MET A 278 2.59 5.97 5.50
N GLY A 279 2.12 5.50 6.67
CA GLY A 279 0.70 5.22 6.92
C GLY A 279 -0.16 6.47 7.06
N ALA A 280 0.38 7.57 7.61
CA ALA A 280 -0.39 8.79 7.83
C ALA A 280 -0.42 9.74 6.63
N ILE A 281 0.67 9.84 5.85
CA ILE A 281 0.87 10.95 4.91
C ILE A 281 1.26 10.48 3.51
N LEU A 282 2.39 9.76 3.38
CA LEU A 282 3.00 9.51 2.09
C LEU A 282 2.10 8.70 1.17
N TYR A 283 1.68 7.53 1.63
CA TYR A 283 0.82 6.62 0.90
C TYR A 283 -0.62 7.14 0.75
N PRO A 284 -1.31 7.60 1.82
CA PRO A 284 -2.70 8.02 1.69
C PRO A 284 -2.94 9.17 0.73
N ILE A 285 -2.05 10.17 0.74
CA ILE A 285 -2.15 11.30 -0.20
C ILE A 285 -1.96 10.82 -1.64
N ALA A 286 -0.96 9.96 -1.88
CA ALA A 286 -0.74 9.33 -3.17
C ALA A 286 -1.94 8.49 -3.61
N GLY A 287 -2.49 7.66 -2.72
CA GLY A 287 -3.67 6.84 -2.97
C GLY A 287 -4.93 7.65 -3.27
N CYS A 288 -5.10 8.81 -2.63
CA CYS A 288 -6.20 9.73 -2.93
C CYS A 288 -6.20 10.17 -4.40
N TRP A 289 -5.03 10.46 -4.97
CA TRP A 289 -4.92 10.98 -6.34
C TRP A 289 -5.45 10.03 -7.42
N ALA A 290 -5.26 8.73 -7.25
CA ALA A 290 -5.73 7.72 -8.20
C ALA A 290 -7.02 7.03 -7.75
N TRP A 291 -7.09 6.58 -6.48
CA TRP A 291 -8.15 5.69 -5.98
C TRP A 291 -9.21 6.39 -5.15
N GLY A 292 -8.85 7.48 -4.48
CA GLY A 292 -9.77 8.30 -3.69
C GLY A 292 -10.59 9.32 -4.49
N GLY A 293 -10.56 9.23 -5.83
CA GLY A 293 -11.25 10.18 -6.71
C GLY A 293 -10.55 11.52 -6.87
N GLY A 294 -9.27 11.59 -6.53
CA GLY A 294 -8.44 12.79 -6.61
C GLY A 294 -8.05 13.18 -8.04
N TRP A 295 -7.31 14.25 -8.15
CA TRP A 295 -7.05 14.98 -9.38
C TRP A 295 -6.39 14.20 -10.52
N LEU A 296 -5.50 13.24 -10.23
CA LEU A 296 -4.87 12.43 -11.29
C LEU A 296 -5.89 11.54 -12.00
N SER A 297 -6.80 10.92 -11.24
CA SER A 297 -7.88 10.11 -11.82
C SER A 297 -8.84 10.95 -12.69
N GLN A 298 -8.90 12.27 -12.44
CA GLN A 298 -9.78 13.20 -13.13
C GLN A 298 -9.17 13.86 -14.37
N LEU A 299 -7.94 13.53 -14.76
CA LEU A 299 -7.26 14.13 -15.90
C LEU A 299 -7.94 13.86 -17.24
N GLY A 300 -8.73 12.79 -17.33
CA GLY A 300 -9.56 12.52 -18.50
C GLY A 300 -10.64 13.59 -18.72
N SER A 301 -11.33 13.97 -17.64
CA SER A 301 -12.39 14.99 -17.69
C SER A 301 -11.83 16.43 -17.74
N THR A 302 -10.75 16.71 -16.98
CA THR A 302 -10.20 18.05 -16.84
C THR A 302 -9.29 18.47 -17.98
N LEU A 303 -8.34 17.61 -18.37
CA LEU A 303 -7.32 17.91 -19.39
C LEU A 303 -7.46 17.08 -20.66
N LYS A 304 -8.50 16.26 -20.79
CA LYS A 304 -8.74 15.37 -21.94
C LYS A 304 -7.60 14.37 -22.18
N LEU A 305 -6.97 13.91 -21.09
CA LEU A 305 -5.89 12.92 -21.11
C LEU A 305 -6.45 11.49 -20.93
N GLY A 306 -7.04 10.94 -21.99
CA GLY A 306 -7.60 9.59 -22.01
C GLY A 306 -8.67 9.40 -20.94
N HIS A 307 -8.56 8.33 -20.19
CA HIS A 307 -9.43 8.03 -19.05
C HIS A 307 -9.00 8.69 -17.73
N GLY A 308 -7.98 9.56 -17.73
CA GLY A 308 -7.27 9.96 -16.54
C GLY A 308 -6.20 8.93 -16.17
N TYR A 309 -5.56 9.12 -15.02
CA TYR A 309 -4.51 8.21 -14.57
C TYR A 309 -5.10 6.90 -14.06
N VAL A 310 -4.61 5.78 -14.57
CA VAL A 310 -5.08 4.43 -14.27
C VAL A 310 -3.96 3.61 -13.64
N ASP A 311 -4.19 3.13 -12.45
CA ASP A 311 -3.33 2.15 -11.76
C ASP A 311 -4.23 1.14 -11.05
N PHE A 312 -4.41 -0.06 -11.66
CA PHE A 312 -5.45 -0.98 -11.22
C PHE A 312 -5.24 -1.48 -9.79
N ALA A 313 -4.04 -1.94 -9.49
CA ALA A 313 -3.74 -2.53 -8.20
C ALA A 313 -2.49 -1.93 -7.51
N GLY A 314 -1.86 -0.88 -8.07
CA GLY A 314 -0.84 -0.13 -7.35
C GLY A 314 0.62 -0.31 -7.81
N SER A 315 0.89 -0.51 -9.13
CA SER A 315 2.29 -0.44 -9.58
C SER A 315 2.98 0.84 -9.11
N THR A 316 2.27 1.99 -9.13
CA THR A 316 2.82 3.25 -8.59
C THR A 316 2.31 3.58 -7.21
N VAL A 317 1.00 3.48 -6.96
CA VAL A 317 0.41 3.86 -5.67
C VAL A 317 1.05 3.12 -4.51
N VAL A 318 1.39 1.83 -4.70
CA VAL A 318 2.04 0.99 -3.68
C VAL A 318 3.54 0.89 -3.94
N HIS A 319 3.90 0.30 -5.11
CA HIS A 319 5.27 -0.16 -5.33
C HIS A 319 6.22 0.98 -5.65
N ALA A 320 5.88 1.90 -6.55
CA ALA A 320 6.76 3.04 -6.84
C ALA A 320 6.84 3.99 -5.62
N VAL A 321 5.73 4.19 -4.89
CA VAL A 321 5.75 4.98 -3.64
C VAL A 321 6.71 4.35 -2.64
N GLY A 322 6.61 3.06 -2.35
CA GLY A 322 7.56 2.37 -1.46
C GLY A 322 8.99 2.39 -1.99
N GLY A 323 9.20 2.10 -3.28
CA GLY A 323 10.51 1.99 -3.90
C GLY A 323 11.28 3.32 -3.99
N PHE A 324 10.63 4.43 -4.33
CA PHE A 324 11.28 5.75 -4.36
C PHE A 324 11.43 6.36 -2.97
N ALA A 325 10.54 6.06 -2.01
CA ALA A 325 10.76 6.37 -0.60
C ALA A 325 11.97 5.62 -0.05
N ALA A 326 12.10 4.32 -0.37
CA ALA A 326 13.26 3.50 -0.05
C ALA A 326 14.56 4.07 -0.63
N MET A 327 14.54 4.57 -1.86
CA MET A 327 15.69 5.22 -2.50
C MET A 327 16.11 6.48 -1.75
N ALA A 328 15.16 7.35 -1.39
CA ALA A 328 15.44 8.56 -0.62
C ALA A 328 16.09 8.24 0.73
N LEU A 329 15.55 7.27 1.47
CA LEU A 329 16.09 6.84 2.76
C LEU A 329 17.46 6.17 2.63
N ALA A 330 17.67 5.34 1.60
CA ALA A 330 18.96 4.70 1.35
C ALA A 330 20.07 5.73 1.08
N ILE A 331 19.76 6.81 0.37
CA ILE A 331 20.68 7.93 0.11
C ILE A 331 20.99 8.68 1.42
N ILE A 332 19.97 8.98 2.24
CA ILE A 332 20.15 9.69 3.52
C ILE A 332 21.01 8.89 4.50
N LEU A 333 20.79 7.57 4.60
CA LEU A 333 21.54 6.69 5.48
C LEU A 333 22.95 6.40 4.98
N GLY A 334 23.17 6.47 3.68
CA GLY A 334 24.42 6.05 3.04
C GLY A 334 24.59 4.53 2.96
N PRO A 335 25.65 4.05 2.30
CA PRO A 335 25.90 2.62 2.12
C PRO A 335 26.32 1.92 3.42
N ARG A 336 26.06 0.61 3.51
CA ARG A 336 26.56 -0.24 4.61
C ARG A 336 28.10 -0.18 4.69
N LEU A 337 28.63 -0.33 5.90
CA LEU A 337 30.08 -0.33 6.12
C LEU A 337 30.78 -1.38 5.24
N GLY A 338 31.77 -0.92 4.50
CA GLY A 338 32.56 -1.76 3.60
C GLY A 338 31.89 -2.15 2.29
N LYS A 339 30.67 -1.65 1.97
CA LYS A 339 30.01 -1.92 0.68
C LYS A 339 30.85 -1.42 -0.50
N TYR A 340 31.41 -0.24 -0.39
CA TYR A 340 32.29 0.34 -1.40
C TYR A 340 33.70 0.49 -0.83
N GLY A 341 34.67 -0.20 -1.44
CA GLY A 341 36.08 -0.19 -1.04
C GLY A 341 36.92 0.82 -1.81
N PRO A 342 38.22 0.93 -1.47
CA PRO A 342 39.15 1.76 -2.20
C PRO A 342 39.14 1.46 -3.71
N GLY A 343 39.28 2.51 -4.52
CA GLY A 343 39.23 2.37 -6.00
C GLY A 343 37.85 2.06 -6.56
N GLY A 344 36.78 2.26 -5.79
CA GLY A 344 35.38 2.01 -6.24
C GLY A 344 35.01 0.53 -6.30
N LYS A 345 35.78 -0.36 -5.67
CA LYS A 345 35.50 -1.80 -5.62
C LYS A 345 34.21 -2.06 -4.86
N ILE A 346 33.25 -2.72 -5.52
CA ILE A 346 31.97 -3.11 -4.93
C ILE A 346 32.12 -4.46 -4.23
N ARG A 347 31.69 -4.54 -2.97
CA ARG A 347 31.61 -5.81 -2.24
C ARG A 347 30.16 -6.31 -2.25
N VAL A 348 30.01 -7.59 -2.54
CA VAL A 348 28.71 -8.27 -2.44
C VAL A 348 28.63 -8.88 -1.04
N PHE A 349 27.55 -8.60 -0.33
CA PHE A 349 27.20 -9.29 0.90
C PHE A 349 26.24 -10.41 0.56
N PRO A 350 26.65 -11.69 0.68
CA PRO A 350 25.81 -12.79 0.27
C PRO A 350 24.59 -12.93 1.18
N ALA A 351 23.47 -13.37 0.61
CA ALA A 351 22.30 -13.79 1.35
C ALA A 351 22.66 -14.91 2.33
N HIS A 352 22.20 -14.82 3.57
CA HIS A 352 22.55 -15.85 4.55
C HIS A 352 21.65 -17.09 4.48
N ASN A 353 20.44 -16.95 3.94
CA ASN A 353 19.49 -18.06 3.88
C ASN A 353 18.65 -18.04 2.59
N ILE A 354 19.13 -18.75 1.59
CA ILE A 354 18.45 -18.84 0.28
C ILE A 354 17.10 -19.55 0.37
N VAL A 355 16.92 -20.49 1.32
CA VAL A 355 15.63 -21.17 1.53
C VAL A 355 14.57 -20.16 1.95
N TYR A 356 14.91 -19.22 2.85
CA TYR A 356 14.00 -18.15 3.24
C TYR A 356 13.66 -17.22 2.07
N VAL A 357 14.65 -16.90 1.24
CA VAL A 357 14.44 -16.04 0.05
C VAL A 357 13.41 -16.67 -0.90
N VAL A 358 13.59 -17.93 -1.26
CA VAL A 358 12.71 -18.64 -2.20
C VAL A 358 11.32 -18.85 -1.59
N THR A 359 11.25 -19.29 -0.34
CA THR A 359 9.96 -19.51 0.36
C THR A 359 9.20 -18.19 0.49
N GLY A 360 9.89 -17.10 0.89
CA GLY A 360 9.29 -15.78 0.97
C GLY A 360 8.76 -15.30 -0.38
N THR A 361 9.49 -15.54 -1.46
CA THR A 361 9.06 -15.19 -2.82
C THR A 361 7.78 -15.92 -3.23
N PHE A 362 7.66 -17.23 -2.92
CA PHE A 362 6.43 -17.97 -3.23
C PHE A 362 5.24 -17.52 -2.36
N ILE A 363 5.46 -17.17 -1.10
CA ILE A 363 4.42 -16.58 -0.26
C ILE A 363 3.94 -15.25 -0.84
N LEU A 364 4.85 -14.40 -1.32
CA LEU A 364 4.51 -13.16 -2.00
C LEU A 364 3.73 -13.41 -3.30
N LEU A 365 4.15 -14.37 -4.12
CA LEU A 365 3.40 -14.77 -5.34
C LEU A 365 1.98 -15.21 -5.01
N PHE A 366 1.82 -16.05 -3.97
CA PHE A 366 0.50 -16.51 -3.53
C PHE A 366 -0.38 -15.34 -3.05
N GLY A 367 0.17 -14.45 -2.22
CA GLY A 367 -0.54 -13.27 -1.76
C GLY A 367 -0.89 -12.28 -2.87
N TRP A 368 -0.11 -12.28 -3.98
CA TRP A 368 -0.40 -11.45 -5.16
C TRP A 368 -1.70 -11.86 -5.87
N MET A 369 -2.18 -13.09 -5.65
CA MET A 369 -3.52 -13.51 -6.09
C MET A 369 -4.62 -12.80 -5.29
N GLY A 370 -4.32 -12.33 -4.10
CA GLY A 370 -5.17 -11.38 -3.36
C GLY A 370 -4.96 -9.94 -3.83
N PHE A 371 -3.72 -9.57 -4.13
CA PHE A 371 -3.34 -8.21 -4.48
C PHE A 371 -4.00 -7.75 -5.78
N ASN A 372 -3.71 -8.40 -6.89
CA ASN A 372 -4.21 -8.00 -8.21
C ASN A 372 -5.67 -8.42 -8.43
N PRO A 373 -6.07 -9.70 -8.36
CA PRO A 373 -7.47 -10.08 -8.52
C PRO A 373 -8.40 -9.46 -7.48
N GLY A 374 -7.92 -9.25 -6.23
CA GLY A 374 -8.68 -8.60 -5.17
C GLY A 374 -9.03 -7.15 -5.46
N SER A 375 -8.20 -6.44 -6.25
CA SER A 375 -8.42 -5.04 -6.62
C SER A 375 -9.64 -4.80 -7.52
N THR A 376 -10.34 -5.84 -7.94
CA THR A 376 -11.71 -5.73 -8.48
C THR A 376 -12.70 -5.24 -7.42
N LEU A 377 -12.39 -5.36 -6.14
CA LEU A 377 -13.29 -5.11 -5.00
C LEU A 377 -14.61 -5.88 -5.12
N GLY A 378 -14.64 -6.97 -5.89
CA GLY A 378 -15.86 -7.73 -6.07
C GLY A 378 -15.72 -9.02 -6.89
N ALA A 379 -16.20 -10.14 -6.33
CA ALA A 379 -16.29 -11.42 -7.02
C ALA A 379 -17.25 -11.40 -8.22
N THR A 380 -18.11 -10.42 -8.29
CA THR A 380 -19.05 -10.25 -9.42
C THR A 380 -18.39 -9.63 -10.65
N ASP A 381 -17.15 -9.14 -10.54
CA ASP A 381 -16.35 -8.72 -11.69
C ASP A 381 -15.54 -9.91 -12.24
N LEU A 382 -16.02 -10.52 -13.31
CA LEU A 382 -15.41 -11.74 -13.86
C LEU A 382 -14.01 -11.53 -14.47
N ARG A 383 -13.53 -10.26 -14.56
CA ARG A 383 -12.14 -9.98 -14.93
C ARG A 383 -11.13 -10.56 -13.93
N ILE A 384 -11.57 -10.96 -12.73
CA ILE A 384 -10.70 -11.64 -11.75
C ILE A 384 -9.91 -12.79 -12.38
N SER A 385 -10.51 -13.54 -13.31
CA SER A 385 -9.84 -14.65 -14.01
C SER A 385 -8.72 -14.18 -14.92
N VAL A 386 -8.94 -13.12 -15.70
CA VAL A 386 -7.94 -12.51 -16.58
C VAL A 386 -6.80 -11.90 -15.75
N VAL A 387 -7.15 -11.15 -14.71
CA VAL A 387 -6.19 -10.52 -13.79
C VAL A 387 -5.27 -11.56 -13.16
N ALA A 388 -5.84 -12.70 -12.70
CA ALA A 388 -5.06 -13.77 -12.10
C ALA A 388 -4.07 -14.41 -13.09
N VAL A 389 -4.52 -14.68 -14.32
CA VAL A 389 -3.65 -15.26 -15.37
C VAL A 389 -2.55 -14.28 -15.78
N ASN A 390 -2.88 -13.02 -16.05
CA ASN A 390 -1.91 -11.99 -16.41
C ASN A 390 -0.85 -11.79 -15.33
N THR A 391 -1.27 -11.81 -14.07
CA THR A 391 -0.37 -11.70 -12.91
C THR A 391 0.66 -12.83 -12.90
N ASN A 392 0.22 -14.08 -13.05
CA ASN A 392 1.12 -15.25 -13.07
C ASN A 392 2.03 -15.25 -14.30
N LEU A 393 1.51 -14.93 -15.49
CA LEU A 393 2.31 -14.89 -16.72
C LEU A 393 3.45 -13.88 -16.62
N ALA A 394 3.17 -12.67 -16.11
CA ALA A 394 4.21 -11.66 -15.94
C ALA A 394 5.24 -12.07 -14.87
N ALA A 395 4.82 -12.72 -13.78
CA ALA A 395 5.70 -13.22 -12.74
C ALA A 395 6.71 -14.24 -13.30
N VAL A 396 6.24 -15.27 -14.00
CA VAL A 396 7.11 -16.32 -14.54
C VAL A 396 7.99 -15.80 -15.68
N ALA A 397 7.48 -14.91 -16.52
CA ALA A 397 8.24 -14.28 -17.61
C ALA A 397 9.36 -13.38 -17.06
N GLY A 398 9.08 -12.60 -16.00
CA GLY A 398 10.06 -11.75 -15.34
C GLY A 398 11.17 -12.56 -14.66
N SER A 399 10.81 -13.64 -13.97
CA SER A 399 11.77 -14.57 -13.37
C SER A 399 12.69 -15.20 -14.43
N ALA A 400 12.10 -15.73 -15.50
CA ALA A 400 12.85 -16.35 -16.60
C ALA A 400 13.81 -15.35 -17.28
N ALA A 401 13.35 -14.14 -17.59
CA ALA A 401 14.15 -13.10 -18.21
C ALA A 401 15.34 -12.67 -17.32
N ALA A 402 15.09 -12.45 -16.03
CA ALA A 402 16.16 -12.09 -15.08
C ALA A 402 17.18 -13.21 -14.91
N MET A 403 16.73 -14.46 -14.76
CA MET A 403 17.58 -15.63 -14.58
C MET A 403 18.47 -15.85 -15.82
N LEU A 404 17.89 -15.78 -17.03
CA LEU A 404 18.62 -15.94 -18.29
C LEU A 404 19.62 -14.80 -18.53
N LEU A 405 19.20 -13.54 -18.31
CA LEU A 405 20.10 -12.39 -18.45
C LEU A 405 21.30 -12.52 -17.49
N TRP A 406 21.07 -12.92 -16.24
CA TRP A 406 22.15 -13.08 -15.27
C TRP A 406 23.10 -14.22 -15.65
N TYR A 407 22.54 -15.34 -16.18
CA TYR A 407 23.34 -16.42 -16.71
C TYR A 407 24.24 -15.96 -17.88
N PHE A 408 23.72 -15.20 -18.82
CA PHE A 408 24.51 -14.69 -19.96
C PHE A 408 25.58 -13.67 -19.53
N LEU A 409 25.30 -12.85 -18.51
CA LEU A 409 26.25 -11.82 -18.04
C LEU A 409 27.37 -12.40 -17.17
N PHE A 410 27.07 -13.42 -16.35
CA PHE A 410 27.98 -13.91 -15.31
C PHE A 410 28.27 -15.43 -15.36
N GLY A 411 27.73 -16.14 -16.32
CA GLY A 411 27.98 -17.56 -16.56
C GLY A 411 27.25 -18.53 -15.63
N LYS A 412 26.47 -18.01 -14.65
CA LYS A 412 25.66 -18.81 -13.73
C LYS A 412 24.34 -18.11 -13.44
N PRO A 413 23.22 -18.84 -13.34
CA PRO A 413 21.98 -18.25 -12.88
C PRO A 413 22.11 -17.89 -11.38
N ASP A 414 21.55 -16.76 -11.00
CA ASP A 414 21.48 -16.33 -9.60
C ASP A 414 20.05 -16.48 -9.10
N ILE A 415 19.88 -17.24 -8.01
CA ILE A 415 18.55 -17.53 -7.47
C ILE A 415 17.89 -16.31 -6.86
N THR A 416 18.67 -15.37 -6.29
CA THR A 416 18.14 -14.13 -5.72
C THR A 416 17.65 -13.20 -6.82
N MET A 417 18.35 -13.18 -7.96
CA MET A 417 17.91 -12.42 -9.14
C MET A 417 16.72 -13.07 -9.85
N ALA A 418 16.61 -14.40 -9.84
CA ALA A 418 15.40 -15.09 -10.31
C ALA A 418 14.17 -14.72 -9.45
N CYS A 419 14.33 -14.69 -8.12
CA CYS A 419 13.30 -14.22 -7.19
C CYS A 419 12.94 -12.74 -7.42
N ASN A 420 13.92 -11.87 -7.52
CA ASN A 420 13.70 -10.45 -7.81
C ASN A 420 13.06 -10.22 -9.19
N GLY A 421 13.39 -11.05 -10.19
CA GLY A 421 12.75 -11.03 -11.51
C GLY A 421 11.28 -11.41 -11.46
N MET A 422 10.92 -12.41 -10.62
CA MET A 422 9.52 -12.79 -10.38
C MET A 422 8.75 -11.63 -9.75
N LEU A 423 9.30 -11.03 -8.70
CA LEU A 423 8.69 -9.87 -8.02
C LEU A 423 8.59 -8.66 -8.95
N ALA A 424 9.62 -8.40 -9.75
CA ALA A 424 9.60 -7.31 -10.75
C ALA A 424 8.48 -7.49 -11.79
N GLY A 425 8.27 -8.72 -12.27
CA GLY A 425 7.15 -9.05 -13.16
C GLY A 425 5.80 -8.83 -12.50
N LEU A 426 5.65 -9.26 -11.24
CA LEU A 426 4.46 -9.03 -10.42
C LEU A 426 4.19 -7.53 -10.23
N VAL A 427 5.20 -6.75 -9.87
CA VAL A 427 5.10 -5.29 -9.69
C VAL A 427 4.70 -4.59 -10.98
N ALA A 428 5.34 -4.92 -12.10
CA ALA A 428 5.09 -4.26 -13.37
C ALA A 428 3.70 -4.60 -13.94
N ILE A 429 3.15 -5.78 -13.66
CA ILE A 429 1.81 -6.15 -14.15
C ILE A 429 0.69 -5.59 -13.25
N THR A 430 1.00 -5.12 -12.05
CA THR A 430 0.01 -4.73 -11.05
C THR A 430 -0.91 -3.59 -11.53
N ALA A 431 -0.41 -2.58 -12.27
CA ALA A 431 -1.27 -1.55 -12.85
C ALA A 431 -2.03 -2.04 -14.11
N PRO A 432 -1.40 -2.74 -15.08
CA PRO A 432 -2.06 -3.10 -16.33
C PRO A 432 -2.83 -4.42 -16.32
N CYS A 433 -2.75 -5.24 -15.27
CA CYS A 433 -3.27 -6.62 -15.25
C CYS A 433 -4.73 -6.77 -15.68
N ALA A 434 -5.57 -5.73 -15.47
CA ALA A 434 -6.99 -5.72 -15.82
C ALA A 434 -7.30 -5.07 -17.18
N PHE A 435 -6.27 -4.67 -17.96
CA PHE A 435 -6.44 -3.88 -19.19
C PHE A 435 -5.63 -4.41 -20.37
N VAL A 436 -4.86 -5.46 -20.19
CA VAL A 436 -3.95 -5.99 -21.23
C VAL A 436 -4.21 -7.46 -21.51
N SER A 437 -3.87 -7.88 -22.73
CA SER A 437 -3.93 -9.29 -23.10
C SER A 437 -2.89 -10.14 -22.38
N PRO A 438 -3.07 -11.48 -22.28
CA PRO A 438 -2.08 -12.39 -21.73
C PRO A 438 -0.70 -12.31 -22.43
N THR A 439 -0.67 -12.08 -23.74
CA THR A 439 0.57 -11.90 -24.50
C THR A 439 1.30 -10.62 -24.06
N SER A 440 0.58 -9.52 -23.88
CA SER A 440 1.13 -8.27 -23.38
C SER A 440 1.66 -8.44 -21.94
N ALA A 441 0.99 -9.23 -21.11
CA ALA A 441 1.46 -9.52 -19.76
C ALA A 441 2.82 -10.25 -19.76
N VAL A 442 3.04 -11.20 -20.66
CA VAL A 442 4.35 -11.86 -20.84
C VAL A 442 5.43 -10.85 -21.26
N VAL A 443 5.14 -9.97 -22.21
CA VAL A 443 6.08 -8.93 -22.66
C VAL A 443 6.45 -7.98 -21.51
N ILE A 444 5.45 -7.52 -20.75
CA ILE A 444 5.66 -6.66 -19.57
C ILE A 444 6.55 -7.36 -18.56
N GLY A 445 6.28 -8.65 -18.29
CA GLY A 445 7.11 -9.45 -17.38
C GLY A 445 8.56 -9.55 -17.84
N ILE A 446 8.81 -9.82 -19.12
CA ILE A 446 10.17 -9.87 -19.69
C ILE A 446 10.88 -8.52 -19.51
N LEU A 447 10.22 -7.41 -19.86
CA LEU A 447 10.78 -6.07 -19.69
C LEU A 447 11.13 -5.77 -18.24
N ALA A 448 10.27 -6.16 -17.30
CA ALA A 448 10.51 -6.00 -15.87
C ALA A 448 11.71 -6.82 -15.37
N GLY A 449 11.83 -8.09 -15.82
CA GLY A 449 12.96 -8.95 -15.48
C GLY A 449 14.31 -8.42 -16.00
N LEU A 450 14.32 -7.83 -17.19
CA LEU A 450 15.51 -7.15 -17.73
C LEU A 450 15.80 -5.84 -16.96
N LEU A 451 14.77 -5.05 -16.67
CA LEU A 451 14.89 -3.78 -15.96
C LEU A 451 15.41 -3.96 -14.53
N VAL A 452 14.95 -4.95 -13.79
CA VAL A 452 15.43 -5.18 -12.42
C VAL A 452 16.91 -5.52 -12.39
N CYS A 453 17.40 -6.34 -13.31
CA CYS A 453 18.83 -6.65 -13.43
C CYS A 453 19.64 -5.39 -13.74
N GLY A 454 19.21 -4.61 -14.73
CA GLY A 454 19.82 -3.33 -15.08
C GLY A 454 19.81 -2.33 -13.92
N GLY A 455 18.68 -2.23 -13.22
CA GLY A 455 18.48 -1.33 -12.09
C GLY A 455 19.39 -1.64 -10.90
N VAL A 456 19.54 -2.91 -10.52
CA VAL A 456 20.49 -3.33 -9.46
C VAL A 456 21.92 -2.96 -9.83
N LEU A 457 22.34 -3.25 -11.07
CA LEU A 457 23.67 -2.88 -11.53
C LEU A 457 23.88 -1.36 -11.63
N PHE A 458 22.85 -0.61 -12.02
CA PHE A 458 22.86 0.85 -12.09
C PHE A 458 22.99 1.49 -10.69
N ASN A 459 22.19 1.02 -9.71
CA ASN A 459 22.28 1.48 -8.32
C ASN A 459 23.68 1.23 -7.75
N ASP A 460 24.21 0.01 -7.90
CA ASP A 460 25.52 -0.36 -7.35
C ASP A 460 26.69 0.30 -8.06
N ARG A 461 26.69 0.37 -9.39
CA ARG A 461 27.86 0.79 -10.18
C ARG A 461 27.89 2.28 -10.46
N VAL A 462 26.71 2.87 -10.74
CA VAL A 462 26.59 4.27 -11.17
C VAL A 462 26.20 5.18 -10.03
N LEU A 463 25.05 4.93 -9.40
CA LEU A 463 24.51 5.81 -8.35
C LEU A 463 25.24 5.63 -7.01
N LYS A 464 25.87 4.48 -6.78
CA LYS A 464 26.48 4.10 -5.48
C LYS A 464 25.45 4.12 -4.34
N VAL A 465 24.22 3.73 -4.63
CA VAL A 465 23.16 3.55 -3.67
C VAL A 465 23.11 2.08 -3.25
N ASP A 466 23.32 1.81 -1.97
CA ASP A 466 23.30 0.45 -1.42
C ASP A 466 21.88 0.03 -1.11
N ASP A 467 21.37 -0.88 -1.93
CA ASP A 467 20.04 -1.48 -1.86
C ASP A 467 20.17 -2.99 -1.57
N PRO A 468 20.19 -3.40 -0.29
CA PRO A 468 20.49 -4.77 0.11
C PRO A 468 19.63 -5.85 -0.54
N CYS A 469 18.33 -5.59 -0.69
CA CYS A 469 17.37 -6.55 -1.21
C CYS A 469 16.97 -6.31 -2.68
N GLY A 470 17.46 -5.25 -3.31
CA GLY A 470 17.04 -4.85 -4.65
C GLY A 470 15.68 -4.16 -4.68
N ALA A 471 15.18 -3.68 -3.52
CA ALA A 471 13.83 -3.14 -3.36
C ALA A 471 13.57 -1.91 -4.25
N ILE A 472 14.56 -1.02 -4.43
CA ILE A 472 14.45 0.14 -5.30
C ILE A 472 14.22 -0.30 -6.75
N SER A 473 14.99 -1.28 -7.21
CA SER A 473 14.92 -1.77 -8.60
C SER A 473 13.63 -2.54 -8.87
N VAL A 474 13.24 -3.42 -7.94
CA VAL A 474 12.01 -4.22 -8.03
C VAL A 474 10.77 -3.34 -7.98
N HIS A 475 10.68 -2.43 -7.01
CA HIS A 475 9.44 -1.71 -6.72
C HIS A 475 9.43 -0.30 -7.32
N GLY A 476 10.53 0.46 -7.24
CA GLY A 476 10.62 1.80 -7.79
C GLY A 476 10.59 1.80 -9.31
N TYR A 477 11.58 1.18 -9.93
CA TYR A 477 11.72 1.20 -11.39
C TYR A 477 10.67 0.35 -12.10
N CYS A 478 10.42 -0.88 -11.63
CA CYS A 478 9.40 -1.73 -12.25
C CYS A 478 7.98 -1.28 -11.93
N GLY A 479 7.74 -0.59 -10.80
CA GLY A 479 6.46 0.06 -10.52
C GLY A 479 6.17 1.21 -11.49
N TRP A 480 7.16 2.05 -11.77
CA TRP A 480 7.07 3.09 -12.79
C TRP A 480 6.80 2.48 -14.19
N LEU A 481 7.56 1.44 -14.56
CA LEU A 481 7.34 0.71 -15.82
C LEU A 481 5.91 0.15 -15.90
N GLY A 482 5.38 -0.41 -14.82
CA GLY A 482 4.05 -0.99 -14.78
C GLY A 482 2.94 0.01 -15.11
N ALA A 483 2.98 1.18 -14.50
CA ALA A 483 2.00 2.22 -14.80
C ALA A 483 2.12 2.75 -16.24
N VAL A 484 3.35 2.94 -16.74
CA VAL A 484 3.59 3.34 -18.14
C VAL A 484 3.10 2.24 -19.09
N SER A 485 3.21 0.96 -18.70
CA SER A 485 2.74 -0.17 -19.50
C SER A 485 1.22 -0.17 -19.74
N VAL A 486 0.41 0.38 -18.84
CA VAL A 486 -1.02 0.64 -19.14
C VAL A 486 -1.15 1.52 -20.38
N GLY A 487 -0.43 2.63 -20.40
CA GLY A 487 -0.45 3.60 -21.51
C GLY A 487 0.13 3.06 -22.82
N ILE A 488 0.85 1.94 -22.80
CA ILE A 488 1.40 1.32 -23.99
C ILE A 488 0.52 0.17 -24.48
N PHE A 489 0.18 -0.76 -23.61
CA PHE A 489 -0.35 -2.09 -23.95
C PHE A 489 -1.84 -2.27 -23.75
N ALA A 490 -2.56 -1.36 -23.05
CA ALA A 490 -3.99 -1.50 -22.86
C ALA A 490 -4.73 -1.54 -24.20
N ASP A 491 -5.65 -2.50 -24.34
CA ASP A 491 -6.24 -2.86 -25.64
C ASP A 491 -7.76 -2.54 -25.74
N GLY A 492 -8.37 -2.04 -24.66
CA GLY A 492 -9.79 -1.70 -24.64
C GLY A 492 -10.76 -2.87 -24.50
N VAL A 493 -10.26 -4.12 -24.60
CA VAL A 493 -11.11 -5.32 -24.60
C VAL A 493 -11.63 -5.63 -23.20
N TYR A 494 -10.80 -5.45 -22.17
CA TYR A 494 -11.10 -5.87 -20.79
C TYR A 494 -11.80 -4.81 -19.96
N GLY A 495 -12.31 -3.79 -20.58
CA GLY A 495 -13.22 -2.84 -19.96
C GLY A 495 -12.63 -1.50 -19.59
N SER A 496 -13.50 -0.69 -19.03
CA SER A 496 -13.29 0.71 -18.69
C SER A 496 -13.22 0.95 -17.17
N GLY A 497 -13.20 -0.07 -16.39
CA GLY A 497 -13.31 0.10 -14.94
C GLY A 497 -12.00 0.39 -14.24
N TRP A 498 -12.09 1.23 -13.26
CA TRP A 498 -11.08 1.59 -12.28
C TRP A 498 -11.45 0.87 -10.97
N ASN A 499 -10.48 0.24 -10.29
CA ASN A 499 -10.76 -0.61 -9.14
C ASN A 499 -11.90 -1.64 -9.36
N GLY A 500 -11.99 -2.20 -10.56
CA GLY A 500 -13.07 -3.14 -10.88
C GLY A 500 -14.45 -2.54 -10.97
N VAL A 501 -14.62 -1.25 -10.74
CA VAL A 501 -15.87 -0.55 -10.99
C VAL A 501 -16.06 -0.48 -12.49
N GLY A 502 -16.87 -1.40 -13.02
CA GLY A 502 -17.22 -1.46 -14.44
C GLY A 502 -18.10 -0.29 -14.84
N ALA A 503 -17.52 0.91 -14.90
CA ALA A 503 -18.27 2.10 -15.28
C ALA A 503 -18.59 2.05 -16.77
N THR A 504 -19.84 2.27 -17.11
CA THR A 504 -20.28 2.55 -18.48
C THR A 504 -19.71 3.87 -18.99
N SER A 505 -19.25 4.73 -18.06
CA SER A 505 -18.51 5.93 -18.39
C SER A 505 -17.31 6.05 -17.42
N TYR A 506 -16.14 6.25 -17.99
CA TYR A 506 -14.92 6.45 -17.25
C TYR A 506 -14.40 7.86 -17.52
N PHE A 507 -14.53 8.75 -16.54
CA PHE A 507 -14.07 10.14 -16.58
C PHE A 507 -14.37 10.87 -17.90
N GLY A 508 -15.62 10.78 -18.38
CA GLY A 508 -16.08 11.48 -19.58
C GLY A 508 -15.92 10.71 -20.90
N HIS A 509 -15.46 9.45 -20.86
CA HIS A 509 -15.39 8.56 -22.02
C HIS A 509 -16.39 7.41 -21.85
N ALA A 510 -17.66 7.69 -22.11
CA ALA A 510 -18.74 6.71 -21.96
C ALA A 510 -18.56 5.51 -22.90
N GLY A 511 -18.67 4.29 -22.34
CA GLY A 511 -18.64 3.04 -23.10
C GLY A 511 -17.30 2.67 -23.75
N GLN A 512 -16.21 3.41 -23.47
CA GLN A 512 -14.90 3.18 -24.05
C GLN A 512 -13.98 2.48 -23.04
N GLY A 513 -13.33 1.40 -23.42
CA GLY A 513 -12.31 0.73 -22.63
C GLY A 513 -11.00 1.51 -22.60
N VAL A 514 -10.15 1.24 -21.58
CA VAL A 514 -8.81 1.82 -21.50
C VAL A 514 -7.94 1.29 -22.64
N THR A 515 -7.41 2.20 -23.45
CA THR A 515 -6.54 1.89 -24.59
C THR A 515 -5.17 2.58 -24.42
N GLY A 516 -4.15 2.01 -25.02
CA GLY A 516 -2.79 2.54 -24.97
C GLY A 516 -2.23 2.90 -26.35
N LEU A 517 -0.95 3.25 -26.38
CA LEU A 517 -0.25 3.72 -27.57
C LEU A 517 -0.31 2.73 -28.74
N LEU A 518 -0.20 1.42 -28.47
CA LEU A 518 -0.29 0.38 -29.51
C LEU A 518 -1.69 0.29 -30.14
N HIS A 519 -2.69 0.89 -29.52
CA HIS A 519 -4.06 1.00 -30.01
C HIS A 519 -4.44 2.44 -30.36
N GLY A 520 -3.44 3.31 -30.57
CA GLY A 520 -3.59 4.68 -31.07
C GLY A 520 -3.93 5.73 -30.01
N ASP A 521 -3.93 5.39 -28.70
CA ASP A 521 -4.23 6.35 -27.64
C ASP A 521 -2.97 6.97 -27.04
N THR A 522 -2.47 7.99 -27.72
CA THR A 522 -1.33 8.80 -27.24
C THR A 522 -1.68 9.58 -25.96
N ARG A 523 -2.93 9.97 -25.75
CA ARG A 523 -3.35 10.77 -24.59
C ARG A 523 -3.29 9.95 -23.31
N GLN A 524 -3.74 8.69 -23.38
CA GLN A 524 -3.61 7.78 -22.25
C GLN A 524 -2.14 7.50 -21.93
N PHE A 525 -1.29 7.29 -22.94
CA PHE A 525 0.15 7.12 -22.73
C PHE A 525 0.79 8.33 -22.03
N LEU A 526 0.47 9.55 -22.46
CA LEU A 526 0.98 10.77 -21.81
C LEU A 526 0.48 10.91 -20.38
N CYS A 527 -0.79 10.58 -20.12
CA CYS A 527 -1.36 10.57 -18.79
C CYS A 527 -0.61 9.61 -17.85
N GLN A 528 -0.37 8.38 -18.31
CA GLN A 528 0.35 7.36 -17.52
C GLN A 528 1.81 7.76 -17.26
N LEU A 529 2.50 8.26 -18.27
CA LEU A 529 3.90 8.72 -18.14
C LEU A 529 4.01 9.87 -17.12
N MET A 530 3.11 10.84 -17.23
CA MET A 530 3.06 11.98 -16.31
C MET A 530 2.74 11.52 -14.88
N GLY A 531 1.69 10.73 -14.70
CA GLY A 531 1.29 10.25 -13.38
C GLY A 531 2.36 9.38 -12.73
N ALA A 532 2.91 8.40 -13.44
CA ALA A 532 3.98 7.55 -12.93
C ALA A 532 5.20 8.36 -12.46
N THR A 533 5.58 9.39 -13.23
CA THR A 533 6.69 10.28 -12.88
C THR A 533 6.36 11.15 -11.66
N LEU A 534 5.13 11.64 -11.56
CA LEU A 534 4.68 12.40 -10.38
C LEU A 534 4.68 11.56 -9.10
N TYR A 535 4.28 10.29 -9.17
CA TYR A 535 4.39 9.38 -8.02
C TYR A 535 5.85 9.19 -7.57
N ALA A 536 6.77 9.02 -8.52
CA ALA A 536 8.20 8.91 -8.22
C ALA A 536 8.75 10.18 -7.55
N VAL A 537 8.40 11.35 -8.09
CA VAL A 537 8.81 12.66 -7.55
C VAL A 537 8.21 12.90 -6.16
N TRP A 538 6.92 12.60 -5.98
CA TRP A 538 6.25 12.73 -4.68
C TRP A 538 6.90 11.84 -3.63
N ALA A 539 7.02 10.55 -3.91
CA ALA A 539 7.53 9.58 -2.95
C ALA A 539 8.99 9.87 -2.56
N PHE A 540 9.84 10.13 -3.55
CA PHE A 540 11.23 10.49 -3.31
C PHE A 540 11.34 11.83 -2.59
N GLY A 541 10.69 12.88 -3.13
CA GLY A 541 10.84 14.26 -2.66
C GLY A 541 10.30 14.46 -1.25
N ALA A 542 9.07 14.02 -0.97
CA ALA A 542 8.46 14.14 0.35
C ALA A 542 9.27 13.38 1.41
N THR A 543 9.66 12.12 1.10
CA THR A 543 10.49 11.31 2.00
C THR A 543 11.86 11.94 2.23
N TYR A 544 12.51 12.40 1.16
CA TYR A 544 13.84 13.01 1.27
C TYR A 544 13.83 14.27 2.15
N VAL A 545 12.89 15.19 1.92
CA VAL A 545 12.79 16.44 2.68
C VAL A 545 12.54 16.18 4.16
N VAL A 546 11.57 15.32 4.48
CA VAL A 546 11.21 15.02 5.87
C VAL A 546 12.37 14.33 6.59
N PHE A 547 12.90 13.26 6.02
CA PHE A 547 13.91 12.44 6.71
C PHE A 547 15.32 13.01 6.63
N TRP A 548 15.62 13.86 5.66
CA TRP A 548 16.83 14.69 5.71
C TRP A 548 16.81 15.61 6.95
N ALA A 549 15.69 16.27 7.22
CA ALA A 549 15.54 17.11 8.41
C ALA A 549 15.62 16.29 9.71
N VAL A 550 14.95 15.14 9.77
CA VAL A 550 15.02 14.21 10.91
C VAL A 550 16.45 13.76 11.15
N ASN A 551 17.16 13.34 10.10
CA ASN A 551 18.56 12.87 10.21
C ASN A 551 19.54 13.97 10.63
N LYS A 552 19.27 15.24 10.26
CA LYS A 552 20.02 16.40 10.73
C LYS A 552 19.80 16.69 12.22
N ALA A 553 18.57 16.50 12.70
CA ALA A 553 18.24 16.70 14.11
C ALA A 553 18.79 15.57 14.99
N LYS A 554 18.72 14.33 14.51
CA LYS A 554 19.21 13.13 15.20
C LYS A 554 19.54 12.06 14.18
N SER A 555 20.77 11.50 14.25
CA SER A 555 21.19 10.44 13.33
C SER A 555 20.19 9.29 13.31
N MET A 556 19.75 8.94 12.11
CA MET A 556 18.89 7.78 11.86
C MET A 556 19.70 6.49 11.71
N ARG A 557 21.00 6.59 11.48
CA ARG A 557 21.89 5.45 11.33
C ARG A 557 22.45 5.02 12.68
N VAL A 558 22.61 3.72 12.86
CA VAL A 558 23.29 3.11 14.02
C VAL A 558 24.77 3.47 14.05
N SER A 559 25.44 3.26 15.20
CA SER A 559 26.89 3.46 15.30
C SER A 559 27.66 2.45 14.44
N PRO A 560 28.88 2.79 13.96
CA PRO A 560 29.72 1.85 13.23
C PRO A 560 29.95 0.54 13.97
N GLU A 561 30.16 0.60 15.30
CA GLU A 561 30.41 -0.56 16.16
C GLU A 561 29.18 -1.48 16.19
N SER A 562 27.98 -0.92 16.29
CA SER A 562 26.73 -1.71 16.23
C SER A 562 26.53 -2.34 14.85
N GLU A 563 26.84 -1.61 13.77
CA GLU A 563 26.72 -2.14 12.41
C GLU A 563 27.73 -3.28 12.15
N GLU A 564 28.96 -3.20 12.71
CA GLU A 564 29.96 -4.27 12.64
C GLU A 564 29.57 -5.47 13.48
N ALA A 565 29.08 -5.27 14.69
CA ALA A 565 28.62 -6.35 15.58
C ALA A 565 27.39 -7.10 15.03
N GLY A 566 26.49 -6.37 14.32
CA GLY A 566 25.16 -6.81 13.94
C GLY A 566 24.11 -6.20 14.87
N LEU A 567 22.89 -5.97 14.34
CA LEU A 567 21.88 -5.17 15.01
C LEU A 567 20.94 -5.97 15.93
N ASP A 568 21.00 -7.29 15.90
CA ASP A 568 20.13 -8.15 16.70
C ASP A 568 20.27 -7.87 18.20
N VAL A 569 21.49 -7.93 18.71
CA VAL A 569 21.77 -7.72 20.14
C VAL A 569 21.80 -6.24 20.52
N PRO A 570 22.49 -5.33 19.77
CA PRO A 570 22.52 -3.91 20.12
C PRO A 570 21.16 -3.20 20.14
N GLU A 571 20.25 -3.54 19.21
CA GLU A 571 18.94 -2.90 19.10
C GLU A 571 17.86 -3.63 19.90
N PHE A 572 17.91 -4.97 20.00
CA PHE A 572 16.82 -5.79 20.57
C PHE A 572 17.24 -6.70 21.74
N GLY A 573 18.54 -6.86 22.00
CA GLY A 573 19.04 -7.69 23.10
C GLY A 573 18.90 -9.19 22.89
N VAL A 574 18.54 -9.64 21.68
CA VAL A 574 18.27 -11.05 21.37
C VAL A 574 18.91 -11.41 20.03
N PRO A 575 19.76 -12.45 19.96
CA PRO A 575 20.28 -12.95 18.68
C PRO A 575 19.17 -13.65 17.89
N GLY A 576 19.19 -13.52 16.57
CA GLY A 576 18.26 -14.24 15.68
C GLY A 576 18.48 -15.75 15.66
N TYR A 577 19.69 -16.20 16.00
CA TYR A 577 20.08 -17.60 16.06
C TYR A 577 20.69 -17.94 17.42
N PRO A 578 20.13 -18.88 18.19
CA PRO A 578 20.56 -19.20 19.56
C PRO A 578 22.03 -19.60 19.69
N GLU A 579 22.60 -20.30 18.71
CA GLU A 579 24.00 -20.73 18.68
C GLU A 579 24.99 -19.55 18.66
N ASP A 580 24.58 -18.39 18.17
CA ASP A 580 25.41 -17.19 18.17
C ASP A 580 25.52 -16.56 19.58
N ALA A 581 24.57 -16.86 20.47
CA ALA A 581 24.59 -16.37 21.86
C ALA A 581 25.65 -17.10 22.73
N LEU A 582 26.01 -18.32 22.40
CA LEU A 582 26.99 -19.10 23.14
C LEU A 582 28.42 -18.62 22.92
N VAL A 583 28.67 -17.91 21.81
CA VAL A 583 30.01 -17.39 21.45
C VAL A 583 30.28 -16.03 22.11
N THR A 584 29.25 -15.30 22.52
CA THR A 584 29.34 -13.92 23.03
C THR A 584 29.18 -13.80 24.55
N ALA A 585 28.89 -14.90 25.27
CA ALA A 585 28.88 -14.87 26.73
C ALA A 585 30.32 -14.81 27.26
N PRO A 586 30.75 -13.74 27.94
CA PRO A 586 32.04 -13.75 28.62
C PRO A 586 31.99 -14.79 29.74
N HIS A 587 32.95 -15.71 29.74
CA HIS A 587 33.19 -16.65 30.83
C HIS A 587 33.55 -15.91 32.12
#